data_128e1a6be52fc345e8adc8d162062c00
#
_entry.id   128e1a6be52fc345e8adc8d162062c00
#
_cell.length_a   1.000
_cell.length_b   1.000
_cell.length_c   1.000
_cell.angle_alpha   90.00
_cell.angle_beta   90.00
_cell.angle_gamma   90.00
#
_symmetry.space_group_name_H-M   'P 1'
#
loop_
_entity.id
_entity.type
_entity.pdbx_description
1 polymer ?
#
loop_
_entity_poly.entity_id
_entity_poly.type
_entity_poly.pdbx_seq_one_letter_code
_entity_poly.pdbx_strand_id
1 'polypeptide(L)'
;MKKKIVALALAVATVCSLTACGEKKEKQEEKELEKITFVLDWTPNTNHTGLYVAEEKGYFEDAGLDVEIVQPPEDGASALVASGKAQFGIDFQDSIAPAFASDDPLPVTAVATLIQHNTSGIISRKGEGMDRPKGMEGKTYATWDMEVEKAMIKNVVEADGGDYSKINMIPSNVTDEVTALKSKQVDAIWVYYAWGGIATEVKNLPTDYFAFKDINPVFDYYTPVIVANNDFLEEKPDTAKAFLSAVKKRYEDAIADPKEAADILCEAAPELDKELVLASQEWLADQYKAEVEQWGYIDPARWDAFYKWLGDNELIEQEIPAGFGFSNDYLEK
;
A
#
# COMPACT_ATOMS: atom_id res chain seq x y z
N MET A 1 28.20 -44.43 58.43
CA MET A 1 28.80 -45.78 58.70
C MET A 1 28.81 -46.61 57.43
N LYS A 2 30.02 -47.05 57.05
CA LYS A 2 30.34 -48.25 56.28
C LYS A 2 29.69 -48.48 54.92
N LYS A 3 30.39 -48.53 53.86
CA LYS A 3 31.54 -49.23 53.28
C LYS A 3 31.10 -49.89 51.97
N LYS A 4 31.67 -49.47 50.79
CA LYS A 4 32.55 -50.32 49.93
C LYS A 4 31.87 -51.62 49.40
N ILE A 5 31.93 -51.91 48.12
CA ILE A 5 33.07 -52.50 47.41
C ILE A 5 32.76 -52.53 45.88
N VAL A 6 33.79 -52.26 45.14
CA VAL A 6 34.15 -52.47 43.75
C VAL A 6 34.06 -53.97 43.32
N ALA A 7 33.67 -54.23 42.09
CA ALA A 7 34.16 -55.36 41.31
C ALA A 7 34.14 -55.06 39.80
N LEU A 8 35.33 -55.12 39.26
CA LEU A 8 35.76 -55.05 37.87
C LEU A 8 35.68 -56.50 37.30
N ALA A 9 35.18 -56.69 36.09
CA ALA A 9 35.46 -57.86 35.27
C ALA A 9 35.40 -57.51 33.78
N LEU A 10 36.49 -57.82 33.13
CA LEU A 10 36.86 -57.65 31.71
C LEU A 10 36.31 -58.79 30.84
N ALA A 11 36.30 -58.48 29.52
CA ALA A 11 36.43 -59.33 28.34
C ALA A 11 35.08 -59.92 27.79
N VAL A 12 34.80 -59.89 26.50
CA VAL A 12 35.54 -60.36 25.32
C VAL A 12 34.87 -59.78 24.06
N ALA A 13 35.70 -59.44 23.11
CA ALA A 13 35.31 -58.99 21.75
C ALA A 13 34.60 -60.08 20.96
N THR A 14 33.61 -59.68 20.18
CA THR A 14 33.22 -60.43 18.99
C THR A 14 32.85 -59.42 17.89
N VAL A 15 33.71 -59.40 16.86
CA VAL A 15 33.54 -58.66 15.60
C VAL A 15 32.44 -59.36 14.82
N CYS A 16 31.38 -58.62 14.54
CA CYS A 16 30.45 -58.93 13.43
C CYS A 16 30.30 -57.71 12.57
N SER A 17 31.01 -57.75 11.44
CA SER A 17 30.84 -56.83 10.32
C SER A 17 29.47 -57.03 9.71
N LEU A 18 28.59 -56.05 9.88
CA LEU A 18 27.40 -55.90 9.07
C LEU A 18 27.47 -54.53 8.44
N THR A 19 27.79 -54.54 7.14
CA THR A 19 27.62 -53.44 6.20
C THR A 19 26.13 -53.08 6.16
N ALA A 20 25.75 -52.05 6.91
CA ALA A 20 24.47 -51.35 6.69
C ALA A 20 24.80 -50.07 5.91
N CYS A 21 24.37 -50.05 4.64
CA CYS A 21 24.20 -48.79 3.90
C CYS A 21 23.26 -47.86 4.69
N GLY A 22 23.84 -46.98 5.48
CA GLY A 22 23.10 -45.84 6.03
C GLY A 22 23.05 -44.75 4.98
N GLU A 23 21.90 -44.56 4.37
CA GLU A 23 21.61 -43.30 3.72
C GLU A 23 21.90 -42.19 4.72
N LYS A 24 22.93 -41.39 4.42
CA LYS A 24 23.08 -40.09 5.04
C LYS A 24 21.86 -39.28 4.62
N LYS A 25 20.86 -39.16 5.49
CA LYS A 25 19.97 -38.01 5.45
C LYS A 25 20.90 -36.82 5.61
N GLU A 26 21.14 -36.12 4.50
CA GLU A 26 21.62 -34.74 4.55
C GLU A 26 20.65 -34.03 5.45
N LYS A 27 21.11 -33.50 6.57
CA LYS A 27 20.42 -32.46 7.29
C LYS A 27 20.34 -31.30 6.27
N GLN A 28 19.18 -31.05 5.70
CA GLN A 28 18.89 -29.73 5.14
C GLN A 28 19.20 -28.77 6.29
N GLU A 29 20.22 -27.97 6.15
CA GLU A 29 20.40 -26.77 6.96
C GLU A 29 19.13 -25.96 6.66
N GLU A 30 18.29 -25.74 7.67
CA GLU A 30 17.20 -24.77 7.59
C GLU A 30 17.89 -23.44 7.24
N LYS A 31 17.66 -22.97 6.02
CA LYS A 31 18.17 -21.69 5.56
C LYS A 31 17.49 -20.63 6.43
N GLU A 32 18.29 -19.89 7.19
CA GLU A 32 17.79 -18.77 8.01
C GLU A 32 17.10 -17.77 7.07
N LEU A 33 15.83 -17.49 7.32
CA LEU A 33 15.04 -16.56 6.52
C LEU A 33 15.50 -15.13 6.80
N GLU A 34 15.56 -14.31 5.76
CA GLU A 34 15.86 -12.88 5.90
C GLU A 34 14.64 -12.14 6.44
N LYS A 35 14.82 -11.42 7.55
CA LYS A 35 13.73 -10.68 8.19
C LYS A 35 13.44 -9.40 7.46
N ILE A 36 12.16 -9.19 7.14
CA ILE A 36 11.62 -8.00 6.50
C ILE A 36 10.45 -7.47 7.34
N THR A 37 10.51 -6.22 7.73
CA THR A 37 9.36 -5.50 8.29
C THR A 37 8.73 -4.68 7.19
N PHE A 38 7.43 -4.89 6.95
CA PHE A 38 6.61 -4.13 6.02
C PHE A 38 5.56 -3.32 6.77
N VAL A 39 5.52 -2.01 6.55
CA VAL A 39 4.60 -1.09 7.25
C VAL A 39 3.44 -0.71 6.33
N LEU A 40 2.21 -0.94 6.77
CA LEU A 40 1.01 -0.47 6.07
C LEU A 40 0.87 1.05 6.17
N ASP A 41 0.01 1.64 5.33
CA ASP A 41 -0.38 3.05 5.40
C ASP A 41 -1.55 3.30 6.37
N TRP A 42 -2.38 2.29 6.58
CA TRP A 42 -3.59 2.36 7.40
C TRP A 42 -3.98 0.97 7.92
N THR A 43 -5.19 0.85 8.50
CA THR A 43 -5.76 -0.46 8.83
C THR A 43 -5.87 -1.34 7.60
N PRO A 44 -5.82 -2.68 7.74
CA PRO A 44 -5.95 -3.59 6.61
C PRO A 44 -7.14 -3.27 5.72
N ASN A 45 -6.92 -3.27 4.42
CA ASN A 45 -7.94 -3.04 3.40
C ASN A 45 -7.50 -3.69 2.08
N THR A 46 -8.30 -3.55 1.03
CA THR A 46 -8.05 -4.23 -0.24
C THR A 46 -6.82 -3.73 -1.01
N ASN A 47 -6.26 -2.56 -0.68
CA ASN A 47 -4.93 -2.18 -1.21
C ASN A 47 -3.83 -3.13 -0.76
N HIS A 48 -3.99 -3.81 0.37
CA HIS A 48 -3.01 -4.68 1.00
C HIS A 48 -3.17 -6.15 0.64
N THR A 49 -4.19 -6.52 -0.13
CA THR A 49 -4.57 -7.92 -0.38
C THR A 49 -3.40 -8.77 -0.88
N GLY A 50 -2.60 -8.25 -1.83
CA GLY A 50 -1.46 -9.01 -2.36
C GLY A 50 -0.40 -9.36 -1.33
N LEU A 51 -0.23 -8.55 -0.27
CA LEU A 51 0.68 -8.84 0.84
C LEU A 51 0.18 -10.00 1.68
N TYR A 52 -1.10 -9.97 2.08
CA TYR A 52 -1.73 -11.04 2.86
C TYR A 52 -1.83 -12.35 2.10
N VAL A 53 -2.07 -12.29 0.77
CA VAL A 53 -2.02 -13.47 -0.09
C VAL A 53 -0.59 -14.05 -0.17
N ALA A 54 0.44 -13.19 -0.18
CA ALA A 54 1.84 -13.65 -0.17
C ALA A 54 2.20 -14.35 1.14
N GLU A 55 1.74 -13.81 2.27
CA GLU A 55 1.94 -14.38 3.60
C GLU A 55 1.22 -15.72 3.73
N GLU A 56 -0.10 -15.76 3.53
CA GLU A 56 -0.94 -16.96 3.73
C GLU A 56 -0.52 -18.14 2.83
N LYS A 57 -0.13 -17.86 1.58
CA LYS A 57 0.30 -18.89 0.63
C LYS A 57 1.78 -19.26 0.75
N GLY A 58 2.53 -18.72 1.73
CA GLY A 58 3.92 -19.07 2.02
C GLY A 58 4.95 -18.55 1.00
N TYR A 59 4.59 -17.56 0.17
CA TYR A 59 5.48 -17.09 -0.90
C TYR A 59 6.67 -16.27 -0.40
N PHE A 60 6.55 -15.66 0.76
CA PHE A 60 7.67 -15.00 1.41
C PHE A 60 8.69 -16.03 1.89
N GLU A 61 8.25 -17.11 2.53
CA GLU A 61 9.12 -18.20 2.96
C GLU A 61 9.80 -18.89 1.77
N ASP A 62 9.06 -19.13 0.68
CA ASP A 62 9.60 -19.69 -0.57
C ASP A 62 10.66 -18.79 -1.19
N ALA A 63 10.54 -17.47 -1.01
CA ALA A 63 11.54 -16.47 -1.43
C ALA A 63 12.72 -16.35 -0.42
N GLY A 64 12.69 -17.09 0.69
CA GLY A 64 13.69 -17.02 1.74
C GLY A 64 13.53 -15.85 2.71
N LEU A 65 12.30 -15.34 2.86
CA LEU A 65 11.96 -14.17 3.65
C LEU A 65 11.03 -14.52 4.81
N ASP A 66 11.26 -13.87 5.96
CA ASP A 66 10.39 -13.86 7.13
C ASP A 66 9.80 -12.44 7.21
N VAL A 67 8.58 -12.25 6.70
CA VAL A 67 7.96 -10.92 6.55
C VAL A 67 6.98 -10.67 7.68
N GLU A 68 7.19 -9.58 8.41
CA GLU A 68 6.28 -9.08 9.43
C GLU A 68 5.53 -7.87 8.88
N ILE A 69 4.19 -7.98 8.74
CA ILE A 69 3.31 -6.89 8.30
C ILE A 69 2.81 -6.15 9.55
N VAL A 70 3.12 -4.85 9.64
CA VAL A 70 2.77 -4.03 10.80
C VAL A 70 1.94 -2.80 10.39
N GLN A 71 1.11 -2.32 11.33
CA GLN A 71 0.37 -1.08 11.13
C GLN A 71 1.26 0.15 11.28
N PRO A 72 0.91 1.30 10.66
CA PRO A 72 1.73 2.49 10.70
C PRO A 72 1.77 3.10 12.11
N PRO A 73 2.92 3.65 12.53
CA PRO A 73 3.00 4.55 13.68
C PRO A 73 2.35 5.91 13.37
N GLU A 74 2.21 6.77 14.38
CA GLU A 74 1.66 8.12 14.22
C GLU A 74 2.45 8.97 13.20
N ASP A 75 3.77 8.77 13.11
CA ASP A 75 4.66 9.48 12.19
C ASP A 75 4.60 8.95 10.73
N GLY A 76 3.76 7.94 10.46
CA GLY A 76 3.60 7.35 9.15
C GLY A 76 4.62 6.27 8.78
N ALA A 77 4.37 5.57 7.68
CA ALA A 77 5.19 4.45 7.23
C ALA A 77 6.58 4.90 6.74
N SER A 78 6.65 5.95 5.94
CA SER A 78 7.92 6.43 5.35
C SER A 78 8.95 6.85 6.40
N ALA A 79 8.54 7.42 7.53
CA ALA A 79 9.46 7.76 8.62
C ALA A 79 10.09 6.50 9.25
N LEU A 80 9.31 5.43 9.43
CA LEU A 80 9.82 4.17 9.95
C LEU A 80 10.77 3.49 8.96
N VAL A 81 10.42 3.50 7.68
CA VAL A 81 11.25 2.98 6.58
C VAL A 81 12.56 3.77 6.47
N ALA A 82 12.51 5.09 6.44
CA ALA A 82 13.69 5.96 6.37
C ALA A 82 14.66 5.73 7.53
N SER A 83 14.15 5.42 8.72
CA SER A 83 14.99 5.12 9.89
C SER A 83 15.67 3.75 9.86
N GLY A 84 15.41 2.91 8.83
CA GLY A 84 15.90 1.54 8.71
C GLY A 84 15.25 0.53 9.66
N LYS A 85 14.24 0.92 10.42
CA LYS A 85 13.47 0.02 11.31
C LYS A 85 12.49 -0.86 10.54
N ALA A 86 12.10 -0.45 9.35
CA ALA A 86 11.38 -1.26 8.39
C ALA A 86 12.11 -1.19 7.04
N GLN A 87 12.01 -2.25 6.25
CA GLN A 87 12.64 -2.32 4.93
C GLN A 87 11.72 -1.73 3.86
N PHE A 88 10.42 -1.94 4.01
CA PHE A 88 9.39 -1.45 3.09
C PHE A 88 8.20 -0.86 3.85
N GLY A 89 7.45 -0.03 3.16
CA GLY A 89 6.18 0.47 3.65
C GLY A 89 5.30 1.00 2.53
N ILE A 90 4.06 1.34 2.85
CA ILE A 90 3.15 1.98 1.92
C ILE A 90 3.06 3.47 2.26
N ASP A 91 3.14 4.30 1.22
CA ASP A 91 2.91 5.73 1.33
C ASP A 91 2.27 6.26 0.04
N PHE A 92 2.07 7.56 -0.06
CA PHE A 92 1.42 8.22 -1.18
C PHE A 92 2.37 9.23 -1.80
N GLN A 93 2.36 9.33 -3.14
CA GLN A 93 3.26 10.24 -3.86
C GLN A 93 3.12 11.70 -3.41
N ASP A 94 1.91 12.14 -3.08
CA ASP A 94 1.64 13.47 -2.55
C ASP A 94 2.12 13.66 -1.11
N SER A 95 1.98 12.64 -0.26
CA SER A 95 2.37 12.68 1.15
C SER A 95 3.87 12.74 1.35
N ILE A 96 4.65 12.05 0.53
CA ILE A 96 6.12 12.05 0.60
C ILE A 96 6.76 13.28 -0.06
N ALA A 97 6.02 14.03 -0.90
CA ALA A 97 6.55 15.17 -1.63
C ALA A 97 7.24 16.24 -0.76
N PRO A 98 6.66 16.69 0.38
CA PRO A 98 7.35 17.66 1.25
C PRO A 98 8.68 17.15 1.79
N ALA A 99 8.76 15.86 2.11
CA ALA A 99 10.01 15.26 2.61
C ALA A 99 11.07 15.12 1.51
N PHE A 100 10.67 14.90 0.25
CA PHE A 100 11.57 14.91 -0.89
C PHE A 100 12.02 16.31 -1.30
N ALA A 101 11.20 17.31 -1.05
CA ALA A 101 11.48 18.72 -1.35
C ALA A 101 12.21 19.46 -0.22
N SER A 102 12.78 18.75 0.75
CA SER A 102 13.53 19.33 1.87
C SER A 102 15.03 19.43 1.57
N ASP A 103 15.77 20.19 2.40
CA ASP A 103 17.25 20.28 2.32
C ASP A 103 17.95 18.92 2.56
N ASP A 104 17.30 18.03 3.30
CA ASP A 104 17.75 16.65 3.61
C ASP A 104 16.64 15.68 3.22
N PRO A 105 16.57 15.28 1.95
CA PRO A 105 15.48 14.43 1.46
C PRO A 105 15.41 13.10 2.18
N LEU A 106 14.19 12.66 2.47
CA LEU A 106 13.94 11.39 3.15
C LEU A 106 14.58 10.22 2.39
N PRO A 107 15.41 9.37 3.03
CA PRO A 107 16.17 8.31 2.35
C PRO A 107 15.30 7.08 2.03
N VAL A 108 14.26 7.28 1.24
CA VAL A 108 13.39 6.23 0.72
C VAL A 108 13.22 6.36 -0.79
N THR A 109 12.90 5.25 -1.44
CA THR A 109 12.61 5.19 -2.88
C THR A 109 11.32 4.42 -3.09
N ALA A 110 10.38 4.97 -3.88
CA ALA A 110 9.21 4.25 -4.35
C ALA A 110 9.64 3.18 -5.36
N VAL A 111 9.33 1.92 -5.07
CA VAL A 111 9.80 0.76 -5.85
C VAL A 111 8.69 0.01 -6.58
N ALA A 112 7.43 0.31 -6.27
CA ALA A 112 6.26 -0.18 -6.99
C ALA A 112 5.05 0.69 -6.70
N THR A 113 4.11 0.79 -7.64
CA THR A 113 2.75 1.26 -7.32
C THR A 113 1.83 0.08 -7.04
N LEU A 114 0.91 0.24 -6.09
CA LEU A 114 -0.08 -0.79 -5.77
C LEU A 114 -1.23 -0.79 -6.78
N ILE A 115 -1.66 0.39 -7.22
CA ILE A 115 -2.74 0.63 -8.17
C ILE A 115 -2.23 1.54 -9.27
N GLN A 116 -2.56 1.25 -10.52
CA GLN A 116 -2.01 2.01 -11.65
C GLN A 116 -2.55 3.41 -11.80
N HIS A 117 -3.81 3.66 -11.40
CA HIS A 117 -4.42 4.98 -11.53
C HIS A 117 -4.93 5.50 -10.20
N ASN A 118 -4.86 6.81 -10.02
CA ASN A 118 -5.45 7.45 -8.87
C ASN A 118 -6.97 7.26 -8.86
N THR A 119 -7.49 6.63 -7.82
CA THR A 119 -8.92 6.38 -7.63
C THR A 119 -9.57 7.41 -6.73
N SER A 120 -8.87 8.51 -6.41
CA SER A 120 -9.42 9.54 -5.55
C SER A 120 -10.32 10.53 -6.29
N GLY A 121 -11.29 11.06 -5.57
CA GLY A 121 -12.25 12.01 -6.08
C GLY A 121 -13.21 12.47 -5.00
N ILE A 122 -14.20 13.24 -5.40
CA ILE A 122 -15.23 13.74 -4.49
C ILE A 122 -16.50 12.92 -4.66
N ILE A 123 -17.01 12.42 -3.52
CA ILE A 123 -18.29 11.73 -3.45
C ILE A 123 -19.31 12.57 -2.69
N SER A 124 -20.56 12.53 -3.14
CA SER A 124 -21.68 13.26 -2.56
C SER A 124 -22.98 12.46 -2.68
N ARG A 125 -24.05 12.90 -2.00
CA ARG A 125 -25.38 12.30 -2.18
C ARG A 125 -25.88 12.58 -3.59
N LYS A 126 -26.46 11.57 -4.22
CA LYS A 126 -26.98 11.66 -5.59
C LYS A 126 -28.08 12.71 -5.73
N GLY A 127 -28.02 13.47 -6.82
CA GLY A 127 -29.04 14.43 -7.18
C GLY A 127 -28.99 15.75 -6.41
N GLU A 128 -27.94 15.99 -5.64
CA GLU A 128 -27.76 17.27 -4.94
C GLU A 128 -26.91 18.29 -5.74
N GLY A 129 -26.64 17.98 -7.02
CA GLY A 129 -25.97 18.89 -7.97
C GLY A 129 -24.44 18.88 -7.87
N MET A 130 -23.86 17.86 -7.26
CA MET A 130 -22.42 17.68 -7.13
C MET A 130 -21.91 16.52 -8.00
N ASP A 131 -22.47 16.34 -9.18
CA ASP A 131 -22.02 15.41 -10.22
C ASP A 131 -20.80 15.93 -10.99
N ARG A 132 -20.36 17.17 -10.68
CA ARG A 132 -19.19 17.84 -11.24
C ARG A 132 -18.60 18.84 -10.24
N PRO A 133 -17.33 19.26 -10.39
CA PRO A 133 -16.65 20.11 -9.41
C PRO A 133 -17.36 21.43 -9.09
N LYS A 134 -17.89 22.13 -10.09
CA LYS A 134 -18.64 23.37 -9.88
C LYS A 134 -19.81 23.20 -8.93
N GLY A 135 -20.40 22.01 -8.86
CA GLY A 135 -21.50 21.70 -7.95
C GLY A 135 -21.14 21.81 -6.46
N MET A 136 -19.88 21.92 -6.11
CA MET A 136 -19.41 22.13 -4.74
C MET A 136 -19.65 23.56 -4.22
N GLU A 137 -19.98 24.55 -5.09
CA GLU A 137 -20.30 25.91 -4.65
C GLU A 137 -21.46 25.92 -3.65
N GLY A 138 -21.25 26.55 -2.49
CA GLY A 138 -22.23 26.66 -1.42
C GLY A 138 -22.46 25.36 -0.62
N LYS A 139 -21.70 24.31 -0.91
CA LYS A 139 -21.78 23.03 -0.22
C LYS A 139 -20.75 22.90 0.90
N THR A 140 -21.04 22.02 1.84
CA THR A 140 -20.15 21.69 2.97
C THR A 140 -19.25 20.50 2.60
N TYR A 141 -17.95 20.74 2.57
CA TYR A 141 -16.93 19.75 2.29
C TYR A 141 -16.12 19.43 3.55
N ALA A 142 -15.98 18.14 3.88
CA ALA A 142 -15.09 17.66 4.94
C ALA A 142 -13.64 17.67 4.43
N THR A 143 -12.80 18.57 4.93
CA THR A 143 -11.41 18.72 4.54
C THR A 143 -10.47 18.14 5.60
N TRP A 144 -9.35 17.55 5.17
CA TRP A 144 -8.22 17.20 6.03
C TRP A 144 -7.35 18.43 6.38
N ASP A 145 -7.68 19.58 5.79
CA ASP A 145 -6.97 20.85 5.96
C ASP A 145 -5.54 20.87 5.38
N MET A 146 -5.25 19.98 4.41
CA MET A 146 -3.96 19.90 3.72
C MET A 146 -3.89 20.86 2.53
N GLU A 147 -2.75 21.54 2.35
CA GLU A 147 -2.61 22.53 1.28
C GLU A 147 -2.71 21.89 -0.12
N VAL A 148 -2.15 20.68 -0.30
CA VAL A 148 -2.25 19.94 -1.59
C VAL A 148 -3.70 19.59 -1.90
N GLU A 149 -4.46 19.08 -0.92
CA GLU A 149 -5.90 18.80 -1.05
C GLU A 149 -6.68 20.05 -1.51
N LYS A 150 -6.46 21.17 -0.81
CA LYS A 150 -7.14 22.45 -1.11
C LYS A 150 -6.79 22.94 -2.51
N ALA A 151 -5.51 22.84 -2.91
CA ALA A 151 -5.04 23.25 -4.22
C ALA A 151 -5.64 22.38 -5.34
N MET A 152 -5.76 21.08 -5.14
CA MET A 152 -6.39 20.17 -6.09
C MET A 152 -7.87 20.47 -6.25
N ILE A 153 -8.62 20.65 -5.15
CA ILE A 153 -10.05 21.02 -5.20
C ILE A 153 -10.22 22.37 -5.88
N LYS A 154 -9.41 23.36 -5.54
CA LYS A 154 -9.43 24.67 -6.22
C LYS A 154 -9.21 24.51 -7.71
N ASN A 155 -8.21 23.76 -8.12
CA ASN A 155 -7.90 23.54 -9.54
C ASN A 155 -9.08 22.95 -10.30
N VAL A 156 -9.68 21.86 -9.81
CA VAL A 156 -10.80 21.20 -10.52
C VAL A 156 -12.07 22.04 -10.52
N VAL A 157 -12.36 22.78 -9.44
CA VAL A 157 -13.54 23.64 -9.34
C VAL A 157 -13.42 24.85 -10.28
N GLU A 158 -12.28 25.52 -10.30
CA GLU A 158 -12.03 26.66 -11.18
C GLU A 158 -11.95 26.24 -12.66
N ALA A 159 -11.35 25.07 -12.97
CA ALA A 159 -11.34 24.50 -14.31
C ALA A 159 -12.74 24.21 -14.84
N ASP A 160 -13.69 23.87 -13.97
CA ASP A 160 -15.09 23.64 -14.29
C ASP A 160 -15.93 24.95 -14.29
N GLY A 161 -15.27 26.11 -14.12
CA GLY A 161 -15.92 27.45 -14.10
C GLY A 161 -16.68 27.71 -12.81
N GLY A 162 -16.32 27.06 -11.71
CA GLY A 162 -16.81 27.31 -10.36
C GLY A 162 -15.97 28.33 -9.60
N ASP A 163 -16.45 28.70 -8.43
CA ASP A 163 -15.80 29.62 -7.50
C ASP A 163 -15.45 28.87 -6.20
N TYR A 164 -14.16 28.48 -6.08
CA TYR A 164 -13.66 27.76 -4.93
C TYR A 164 -13.95 28.46 -3.58
N SER A 165 -13.95 29.80 -3.56
CA SER A 165 -14.17 30.57 -2.33
C SER A 165 -15.59 30.40 -1.73
N LYS A 166 -16.51 29.83 -2.51
CA LYS A 166 -17.87 29.54 -2.05
C LYS A 166 -18.03 28.17 -1.40
N ILE A 167 -17.01 27.33 -1.38
CA ILE A 167 -17.07 26.03 -0.71
C ILE A 167 -16.94 26.25 0.80
N ASN A 168 -17.88 25.68 1.56
CA ASN A 168 -17.82 25.70 3.02
C ASN A 168 -16.94 24.53 3.51
N MET A 169 -15.65 24.77 3.76
CA MET A 169 -14.72 23.76 4.25
C MET A 169 -14.82 23.58 5.75
N ILE A 170 -15.02 22.34 6.21
CA ILE A 170 -15.07 21.97 7.62
C ILE A 170 -13.97 20.96 7.89
N PRO A 171 -12.93 21.27 8.71
CA PRO A 171 -11.93 20.30 9.11
C PRO A 171 -12.58 19.08 9.79
N SER A 172 -12.44 17.92 9.21
CA SER A 172 -13.04 16.69 9.70
C SER A 172 -12.35 15.46 9.13
N ASN A 173 -11.92 14.55 10.00
CA ASN A 173 -11.50 13.21 9.60
C ASN A 173 -12.74 12.32 9.56
N VAL A 174 -13.35 12.20 8.38
CA VAL A 174 -14.44 11.25 8.16
C VAL A 174 -13.85 9.85 8.02
N THR A 175 -14.27 8.95 8.91
CA THR A 175 -13.88 7.52 8.89
C THR A 175 -15.01 6.60 8.47
N ASP A 176 -16.22 7.13 8.31
CA ASP A 176 -17.41 6.45 7.81
C ASP A 176 -18.18 7.41 6.90
N GLU A 177 -17.87 7.34 5.61
CA GLU A 177 -18.42 8.18 4.54
C GLU A 177 -19.94 7.99 4.42
N VAL A 178 -20.41 6.75 4.60
CA VAL A 178 -21.84 6.41 4.49
C VAL A 178 -22.63 7.12 5.58
N THR A 179 -22.15 7.05 6.83
CA THR A 179 -22.82 7.71 7.96
C THR A 179 -22.76 9.23 7.84
N ALA A 180 -21.60 9.79 7.47
CA ALA A 180 -21.41 11.22 7.32
C ALA A 180 -22.33 11.82 6.24
N LEU A 181 -22.44 11.16 5.08
CA LEU A 181 -23.34 11.57 4.00
C LEU A 181 -24.83 11.37 4.37
N LYS A 182 -25.22 10.22 4.96
CA LYS A 182 -26.59 9.94 5.38
C LYS A 182 -27.10 10.91 6.44
N SER A 183 -26.24 11.25 7.41
CA SER A 183 -26.60 12.19 8.49
C SER A 183 -26.62 13.67 8.04
N LYS A 184 -26.16 13.95 6.81
CA LYS A 184 -26.02 15.31 6.27
C LYS A 184 -25.09 16.20 7.10
N GLN A 185 -24.13 15.63 7.77
CA GLN A 185 -23.09 16.41 8.45
C GLN A 185 -22.25 17.19 7.47
N VAL A 186 -21.98 16.55 6.32
CA VAL A 186 -21.30 17.14 5.17
C VAL A 186 -22.05 16.81 3.88
N ASP A 187 -21.78 17.56 2.83
CA ASP A 187 -22.35 17.34 1.51
C ASP A 187 -21.42 16.58 0.60
N ALA A 188 -20.11 16.76 0.78
CA ALA A 188 -19.06 16.18 -0.03
C ALA A 188 -17.89 15.72 0.82
N ILE A 189 -17.24 14.64 0.38
CA ILE A 189 -16.09 14.00 1.03
C ILE A 189 -15.11 13.57 -0.06
N TRP A 190 -13.80 13.74 0.19
CA TRP A 190 -12.76 13.07 -0.59
C TRP A 190 -12.71 11.59 -0.25
N VAL A 191 -12.77 10.74 -1.24
CA VAL A 191 -12.65 9.29 -1.08
C VAL A 191 -11.66 8.71 -2.08
N TYR A 192 -11.06 7.59 -1.71
CA TYR A 192 -10.53 6.63 -2.67
C TYR A 192 -11.67 5.68 -3.03
N TYR A 193 -12.10 5.68 -4.31
CA TYR A 193 -13.33 5.01 -4.72
C TYR A 193 -13.34 3.52 -4.39
N ALA A 194 -12.18 2.88 -4.51
CA ALA A 194 -12.00 1.48 -4.20
C ALA A 194 -12.51 1.05 -2.81
N TRP A 195 -12.54 1.98 -1.84
CA TRP A 195 -13.00 1.70 -0.48
C TRP A 195 -14.22 2.53 -0.12
N GLY A 196 -14.07 3.84 0.02
CA GLY A 196 -15.17 4.74 0.43
C GLY A 196 -16.31 4.79 -0.60
N GLY A 197 -16.00 4.81 -1.90
CA GLY A 197 -17.01 4.75 -2.96
C GLY A 197 -17.79 3.43 -2.93
N ILE A 198 -17.08 2.31 -2.93
CA ILE A 198 -17.68 0.96 -2.86
C ILE A 198 -18.49 0.78 -1.56
N ALA A 199 -18.04 1.33 -0.43
CA ALA A 199 -18.81 1.30 0.81
C ALA A 199 -20.21 1.94 0.66
N THR A 200 -20.32 3.04 -0.11
CA THR A 200 -21.62 3.64 -0.38
C THR A 200 -22.53 2.75 -1.25
N GLU A 201 -21.96 2.03 -2.21
CA GLU A 201 -22.70 1.07 -3.04
C GLU A 201 -23.21 -0.10 -2.21
N VAL A 202 -22.34 -0.76 -1.43
CA VAL A 202 -22.68 -1.88 -0.54
C VAL A 202 -23.78 -1.51 0.46
N LYS A 203 -23.73 -0.30 1.00
CA LYS A 203 -24.75 0.20 1.94
C LYS A 203 -25.97 0.82 1.25
N ASN A 204 -26.10 0.67 -0.07
CA ASN A 204 -27.21 1.16 -0.88
C ASN A 204 -27.49 2.66 -0.69
N LEU A 205 -26.42 3.48 -0.60
CA LEU A 205 -26.49 4.92 -0.61
C LEU A 205 -26.24 5.44 -2.03
N PRO A 206 -27.24 5.96 -2.76
CA PRO A 206 -27.00 6.54 -4.06
C PRO A 206 -26.11 7.78 -3.96
N THR A 207 -25.04 7.81 -4.74
CA THR A 207 -24.06 8.89 -4.75
C THR A 207 -23.79 9.39 -6.16
N ASP A 208 -23.30 10.62 -6.26
CA ASP A 208 -22.58 11.17 -7.40
C ASP A 208 -21.09 11.20 -7.04
N TYR A 209 -20.24 10.87 -8.01
CA TYR A 209 -18.79 10.84 -7.84
C TYR A 209 -18.12 11.42 -9.07
N PHE A 210 -17.05 12.19 -8.87
CA PHE A 210 -16.15 12.59 -9.94
C PHE A 210 -14.70 12.37 -9.52
N ALA A 211 -13.92 11.71 -10.38
CA ALA A 211 -12.49 11.45 -10.14
C ALA A 211 -11.66 12.68 -10.55
N PHE A 212 -10.63 12.98 -9.77
CA PHE A 212 -9.74 14.11 -10.06
C PHE A 212 -8.97 13.91 -11.37
N LYS A 213 -8.49 12.69 -11.63
CA LYS A 213 -7.76 12.34 -12.85
C LYS A 213 -8.55 12.56 -14.14
N ASP A 214 -9.88 12.45 -14.08
CA ASP A 214 -10.75 12.63 -15.25
C ASP A 214 -10.94 14.09 -15.61
N ILE A 215 -10.65 15.01 -14.68
CA ILE A 215 -10.76 16.45 -14.86
C ILE A 215 -9.40 17.05 -15.22
N ASN A 216 -8.36 16.68 -14.51
CA ASN A 216 -6.99 17.10 -14.79
C ASN A 216 -6.06 15.87 -14.74
N PRO A 217 -5.49 15.44 -15.89
CA PRO A 217 -4.63 14.25 -15.94
C PRO A 217 -3.41 14.30 -15.03
N VAL A 218 -2.96 15.49 -14.58
CA VAL A 218 -1.86 15.60 -13.61
C VAL A 218 -2.21 14.99 -12.26
N PHE A 219 -3.49 14.85 -11.96
CA PHE A 219 -3.99 14.22 -10.74
C PHE A 219 -4.12 12.70 -10.83
N ASP A 220 -3.63 12.10 -11.91
CA ASP A 220 -3.42 10.66 -12.01
C ASP A 220 -2.05 10.25 -11.45
N TYR A 221 -1.66 10.86 -10.32
CA TYR A 221 -0.43 10.53 -9.61
C TYR A 221 -0.57 9.19 -8.84
N TYR A 222 0.58 8.62 -8.42
CA TYR A 222 0.59 7.29 -7.83
C TYR A 222 0.23 7.33 -6.33
N THR A 223 -0.85 6.65 -6.00
CA THR A 223 -1.37 6.56 -4.63
C THR A 223 -2.26 5.31 -4.49
N PRO A 224 -1.83 4.26 -3.69
CA PRO A 224 -0.58 4.18 -2.91
C PRO A 224 0.63 3.60 -3.68
N VAL A 225 1.83 3.80 -3.10
CA VAL A 225 3.10 3.22 -3.58
C VAL A 225 3.79 2.43 -2.47
N ILE A 226 4.61 1.44 -2.85
CA ILE A 226 5.55 0.79 -1.94
C ILE A 226 6.83 1.61 -1.95
N VAL A 227 7.24 2.09 -0.78
CA VAL A 227 8.53 2.73 -0.55
C VAL A 227 9.48 1.76 0.14
N ALA A 228 10.77 1.87 -0.16
CA ALA A 228 11.83 1.07 0.44
C ALA A 228 12.94 1.95 1.00
N ASN A 229 13.62 1.48 2.05
CA ASN A 229 14.79 2.14 2.63
C ASN A 229 15.97 2.12 1.64
N ASN A 230 16.62 3.25 1.43
CA ASN A 230 17.70 3.38 0.44
C ASN A 230 18.92 2.54 0.79
N ASP A 231 19.35 2.52 2.06
CA ASP A 231 20.49 1.71 2.49
C ASP A 231 20.20 0.21 2.29
N PHE A 232 18.98 -0.23 2.60
CA PHE A 232 18.55 -1.60 2.35
C PHE A 232 18.57 -1.95 0.85
N LEU A 233 18.12 -1.05 -0.01
CA LEU A 233 18.16 -1.25 -1.45
C LEU A 233 19.58 -1.38 -2.00
N GLU A 234 20.54 -0.63 -1.45
CA GLU A 234 21.95 -0.68 -1.82
C GLU A 234 22.65 -1.92 -1.29
N GLU A 235 22.40 -2.29 -0.01
CA GLU A 235 23.06 -3.40 0.65
C GLU A 235 22.50 -4.77 0.25
N LYS A 236 21.18 -4.86 -0.04
CA LYS A 236 20.43 -6.10 -0.29
C LYS A 236 19.51 -6.03 -1.51
N PRO A 237 20.02 -5.62 -2.69
CA PRO A 237 19.18 -5.45 -3.88
C PRO A 237 18.48 -6.75 -4.33
N ASP A 238 19.13 -7.91 -4.16
CA ASP A 238 18.53 -9.20 -4.54
C ASP A 238 17.40 -9.60 -3.59
N THR A 239 17.51 -9.27 -2.30
CA THR A 239 16.44 -9.46 -1.31
C THR A 239 15.23 -8.57 -1.64
N ALA A 240 15.49 -7.31 -2.01
CA ALA A 240 14.43 -6.39 -2.43
C ALA A 240 13.69 -6.90 -3.67
N LYS A 241 14.41 -7.41 -4.67
CA LYS A 241 13.81 -8.04 -5.86
C LYS A 241 13.01 -9.28 -5.52
N ALA A 242 13.53 -10.15 -4.65
CA ALA A 242 12.82 -11.36 -4.22
C ALA A 242 11.50 -11.02 -3.51
N PHE A 243 11.51 -9.99 -2.63
CA PHE A 243 10.32 -9.50 -1.96
C PHE A 243 9.29 -8.98 -2.98
N LEU A 244 9.69 -8.06 -3.86
CA LEU A 244 8.79 -7.48 -4.85
C LEU A 244 8.26 -8.51 -5.86
N SER A 245 9.07 -9.52 -6.22
CA SER A 245 8.63 -10.64 -7.07
C SER A 245 7.55 -11.48 -6.39
N ALA A 246 7.71 -11.77 -5.09
CA ALA A 246 6.70 -12.48 -4.31
C ALA A 246 5.39 -11.67 -4.24
N VAL A 247 5.47 -10.38 -3.94
CA VAL A 247 4.32 -9.47 -3.85
C VAL A 247 3.62 -9.34 -5.22
N LYS A 248 4.36 -9.08 -6.30
CA LYS A 248 3.83 -8.97 -7.68
C LYS A 248 2.96 -10.16 -8.05
N LYS A 249 3.51 -11.38 -7.86
CA LYS A 249 2.76 -12.61 -8.18
C LYS A 249 1.43 -12.70 -7.46
N ARG A 250 1.35 -12.13 -6.25
CA ARG A 250 0.12 -12.21 -5.43
C ARG A 250 -0.89 -11.15 -5.80
N TYR A 251 -0.46 -9.97 -6.23
CA TYR A 251 -1.39 -9.05 -6.89
C TYR A 251 -1.92 -9.63 -8.20
N GLU A 252 -1.08 -10.36 -8.97
CA GLU A 252 -1.54 -11.08 -10.16
C GLU A 252 -2.54 -12.21 -9.82
N ASP A 253 -2.36 -12.93 -8.72
CA ASP A 253 -3.35 -13.89 -8.22
C ASP A 253 -4.64 -13.19 -7.78
N ALA A 254 -4.55 -12.07 -7.07
CA ALA A 254 -5.70 -11.30 -6.64
C ALA A 254 -6.50 -10.70 -7.83
N ILE A 255 -5.83 -10.44 -8.95
CA ILE A 255 -6.48 -10.08 -10.22
C ILE A 255 -7.19 -11.31 -10.81
N ALA A 256 -6.55 -12.48 -10.80
CA ALA A 256 -7.08 -13.70 -11.40
C ALA A 256 -8.27 -14.31 -10.62
N ASP A 257 -8.20 -14.27 -9.30
CA ASP A 257 -9.28 -14.73 -8.40
C ASP A 257 -9.51 -13.73 -7.25
N PRO A 258 -10.25 -12.64 -7.52
CA PRO A 258 -10.51 -11.61 -6.53
C PRO A 258 -11.32 -12.12 -5.33
N LYS A 259 -12.11 -13.19 -5.51
CA LYS A 259 -12.89 -13.76 -4.42
C LYS A 259 -12.00 -14.52 -3.44
N GLU A 260 -11.11 -15.41 -3.92
CA GLU A 260 -10.15 -16.10 -3.05
C GLU A 260 -9.29 -15.08 -2.30
N ALA A 261 -8.82 -14.04 -2.99
CA ALA A 261 -8.02 -12.99 -2.40
C ALA A 261 -8.77 -12.20 -1.31
N ALA A 262 -10.07 -11.91 -1.52
CA ALA A 262 -10.94 -11.28 -0.53
C ALA A 262 -11.15 -12.17 0.70
N ASP A 263 -11.37 -13.49 0.50
CA ASP A 263 -11.53 -14.44 1.61
C ASP A 263 -10.24 -14.49 2.46
N ILE A 264 -9.05 -14.54 1.84
CA ILE A 264 -7.74 -14.51 2.53
C ILE A 264 -7.59 -13.22 3.36
N LEU A 265 -7.87 -12.05 2.77
CA LEU A 265 -7.80 -10.79 3.51
C LEU A 265 -8.76 -10.77 4.71
N CYS A 266 -9.98 -11.31 4.56
CA CYS A 266 -10.94 -11.40 5.67
C CYS A 266 -10.54 -12.40 6.75
N GLU A 267 -9.76 -13.43 6.42
CA GLU A 267 -9.21 -14.37 7.41
C GLU A 267 -8.06 -13.70 8.20
N ALA A 268 -7.21 -12.93 7.53
CA ALA A 268 -6.12 -12.19 8.15
C ALA A 268 -6.60 -10.98 8.99
N ALA A 269 -7.71 -10.34 8.58
CA ALA A 269 -8.30 -9.17 9.24
C ALA A 269 -9.82 -9.38 9.48
N PRO A 270 -10.19 -10.18 10.50
CA PRO A 270 -11.57 -10.62 10.71
C PRO A 270 -12.53 -9.51 11.14
N GLU A 271 -12.03 -8.33 11.49
CA GLU A 271 -12.82 -7.14 11.80
C GLU A 271 -13.41 -6.46 10.57
N LEU A 272 -12.95 -6.79 9.36
CA LEU A 272 -13.41 -6.17 8.12
C LEU A 272 -14.82 -6.63 7.73
N ASP A 273 -15.58 -5.72 7.11
CA ASP A 273 -16.89 -6.05 6.51
C ASP A 273 -16.66 -6.87 5.22
N LYS A 274 -16.99 -8.16 5.28
CA LYS A 274 -16.77 -9.10 4.17
C LYS A 274 -17.44 -8.70 2.87
N GLU A 275 -18.64 -8.08 2.95
CA GLU A 275 -19.36 -7.63 1.77
C GLU A 275 -18.61 -6.46 1.11
N LEU A 276 -18.08 -5.53 1.90
CA LEU A 276 -17.24 -4.44 1.41
C LEU A 276 -15.93 -4.97 0.83
N VAL A 277 -15.24 -5.87 1.52
CA VAL A 277 -13.96 -6.43 1.05
C VAL A 277 -14.13 -7.11 -0.29
N LEU A 278 -15.17 -7.97 -0.45
CA LEU A 278 -15.42 -8.66 -1.71
C LEU A 278 -15.71 -7.67 -2.85
N ALA A 279 -16.65 -6.74 -2.64
CA ALA A 279 -17.02 -5.77 -3.67
C ALA A 279 -15.82 -4.85 -4.06
N SER A 280 -15.04 -4.41 -3.07
CA SER A 280 -13.83 -3.62 -3.30
C SER A 280 -12.75 -4.41 -4.03
N GLN A 281 -12.54 -5.67 -3.67
CA GLN A 281 -11.55 -6.54 -4.31
C GLN A 281 -11.91 -6.85 -5.76
N GLU A 282 -13.17 -7.13 -6.05
CA GLU A 282 -13.65 -7.33 -7.42
C GLU A 282 -13.45 -6.08 -8.28
N TRP A 283 -13.71 -4.90 -7.72
CA TRP A 283 -13.47 -3.64 -8.42
C TRP A 283 -11.98 -3.34 -8.62
N LEU A 284 -11.14 -3.60 -7.60
CA LEU A 284 -9.69 -3.36 -7.65
C LEU A 284 -8.94 -4.31 -8.56
N ALA A 285 -9.46 -5.50 -8.83
CA ALA A 285 -8.82 -6.46 -9.72
C ALA A 285 -8.47 -5.83 -11.09
N ASP A 286 -9.35 -4.97 -11.61
CA ASP A 286 -9.12 -4.24 -12.87
C ASP A 286 -8.20 -3.02 -12.71
N GLN A 287 -7.92 -2.56 -11.48
CA GLN A 287 -7.17 -1.34 -11.22
C GLN A 287 -5.71 -1.58 -10.83
N TYR A 288 -5.39 -2.73 -10.22
CA TYR A 288 -4.04 -3.03 -9.75
C TYR A 288 -2.99 -2.93 -10.85
N LYS A 289 -3.33 -3.43 -12.03
CA LYS A 289 -2.44 -3.45 -13.18
C LYS A 289 -2.94 -2.58 -14.33
N ALA A 290 -4.27 -2.41 -14.46
CA ALA A 290 -4.95 -1.68 -15.53
C ALA A 290 -4.38 -2.06 -16.92
N GLU A 291 -3.92 -1.09 -17.72
CA GLU A 291 -3.41 -1.30 -19.07
C GLU A 291 -1.93 -1.69 -19.13
N VAL A 292 -1.17 -1.59 -18.02
CA VAL A 292 0.28 -1.87 -18.06
C VAL A 292 0.56 -3.38 -18.10
N GLU A 293 1.69 -3.74 -18.73
CA GLU A 293 2.08 -5.15 -18.85
C GLU A 293 2.51 -5.76 -17.53
N GLN A 294 3.06 -4.94 -16.63
CA GLN A 294 3.66 -5.37 -15.38
C GLN A 294 3.06 -4.63 -14.19
N TRP A 295 2.55 -5.38 -13.20
CA TRP A 295 2.13 -4.78 -11.93
C TRP A 295 3.31 -4.04 -11.27
N GLY A 296 3.01 -2.95 -10.61
CA GLY A 296 3.98 -2.17 -9.86
C GLY A 296 4.74 -1.12 -10.66
N TYR A 297 4.65 -1.13 -11.99
CA TYR A 297 5.39 -0.21 -12.85
C TYR A 297 4.98 1.25 -12.59
N ILE A 298 5.98 2.11 -12.41
CA ILE A 298 5.84 3.56 -12.26
C ILE A 298 6.29 4.23 -13.56
N ASP A 299 5.37 4.93 -14.24
CA ASP A 299 5.69 5.73 -15.43
C ASP A 299 6.45 7.00 -15.02
N PRO A 300 7.68 7.21 -15.51
CA PRO A 300 8.48 8.37 -15.11
C PRO A 300 7.83 9.71 -15.44
N ALA A 301 7.15 9.81 -16.58
CA ALA A 301 6.56 11.05 -17.02
C ALA A 301 5.35 11.44 -16.14
N ARG A 302 4.55 10.45 -15.72
CA ARG A 302 3.42 10.65 -14.79
C ARG A 302 3.92 11.04 -13.40
N TRP A 303 4.96 10.35 -12.90
CA TRP A 303 5.59 10.67 -11.62
C TRP A 303 6.09 12.12 -11.58
N ASP A 304 6.89 12.50 -12.56
CA ASP A 304 7.50 13.83 -12.64
C ASP A 304 6.45 14.94 -12.86
N ALA A 305 5.39 14.67 -13.62
CA ALA A 305 4.36 15.65 -13.91
C ALA A 305 3.65 16.14 -12.65
N PHE A 306 3.38 15.25 -11.69
CA PHE A 306 2.74 15.63 -10.43
C PHE A 306 3.67 16.47 -9.55
N TYR A 307 4.92 16.10 -9.39
CA TYR A 307 5.90 16.89 -8.62
C TYR A 307 6.14 18.25 -9.23
N LYS A 308 6.22 18.32 -10.57
CA LYS A 308 6.28 19.60 -11.26
C LYS A 308 5.05 20.45 -10.98
N TRP A 309 3.84 19.85 -10.97
CA TRP A 309 2.61 20.58 -10.63
C TRP A 309 2.64 21.11 -9.20
N LEU A 310 3.16 20.36 -8.23
CA LEU A 310 3.33 20.83 -6.86
C LEU A 310 4.26 22.05 -6.79
N GLY A 311 5.41 22.01 -7.48
CA GLY A 311 6.35 23.13 -7.56
C GLY A 311 5.75 24.35 -8.24
N ASP A 312 5.09 24.19 -9.40
CA ASP A 312 4.43 25.27 -10.15
C ASP A 312 3.33 25.97 -9.34
N ASN A 313 2.75 25.30 -8.34
CA ASN A 313 1.72 25.83 -7.44
C ASN A 313 2.24 26.20 -6.04
N GLU A 314 3.57 26.25 -5.85
CA GLU A 314 4.23 26.65 -4.58
C GLU A 314 3.78 25.79 -3.37
N LEU A 315 3.48 24.49 -3.60
CA LEU A 315 3.01 23.54 -2.58
C LEU A 315 4.14 22.75 -1.91
N ILE A 316 5.35 22.89 -2.40
CA ILE A 316 6.59 22.29 -1.88
C ILE A 316 7.69 23.36 -1.79
N GLU A 317 8.60 23.20 -0.83
CA GLU A 317 9.64 24.23 -0.54
C GLU A 317 10.71 24.31 -1.63
N GLN A 318 11.06 23.17 -2.23
CA GLN A 318 12.09 23.07 -3.26
C GLN A 318 11.58 22.20 -4.42
N GLU A 319 12.15 22.45 -5.61
CA GLU A 319 11.86 21.63 -6.78
C GLU A 319 12.40 20.20 -6.59
N ILE A 320 11.53 19.19 -6.81
CA ILE A 320 11.94 17.79 -6.83
C ILE A 320 12.46 17.49 -8.24
N PRO A 321 13.74 17.05 -8.38
CA PRO A 321 14.32 16.77 -9.69
C PRO A 321 13.58 15.67 -10.44
N ALA A 322 13.48 15.77 -11.76
CA ALA A 322 12.90 14.72 -12.59
C ALA A 322 13.60 13.37 -12.37
N GLY A 323 12.82 12.31 -12.24
CA GLY A 323 13.30 10.95 -11.95
C GLY A 323 13.69 10.71 -10.49
N PHE A 324 13.50 11.68 -9.59
CA PHE A 324 13.83 11.51 -8.18
C PHE A 324 12.73 10.76 -7.42
N GLY A 325 13.16 9.92 -6.48
CA GLY A 325 12.29 9.31 -5.46
C GLY A 325 11.59 8.03 -5.91
N PHE A 326 11.84 7.50 -7.12
CA PHE A 326 11.34 6.19 -7.54
C PHE A 326 12.38 5.39 -8.34
N SER A 327 12.18 4.07 -8.42
CA SER A 327 12.94 3.18 -9.30
C SER A 327 12.13 1.94 -9.69
N ASN A 328 12.18 1.58 -10.96
CA ASN A 328 11.64 0.31 -11.48
C ASN A 328 12.69 -0.82 -11.53
N ASP A 329 13.93 -0.60 -11.09
CA ASP A 329 15.05 -1.54 -11.22
C ASP A 329 14.91 -2.78 -10.34
N TYR A 330 14.02 -2.73 -9.36
CA TYR A 330 13.74 -3.82 -8.44
C TYR A 330 12.54 -4.69 -8.85
N LEU A 331 11.80 -4.28 -9.88
CA LEU A 331 10.73 -5.08 -10.47
C LEU A 331 11.33 -6.04 -11.50
N GLU A 332 11.08 -7.34 -11.35
CA GLU A 332 11.43 -8.33 -12.36
C GLU A 332 10.59 -8.13 -13.61
N LYS A 333 11.24 -8.21 -14.80
CA LYS A 333 10.59 -8.10 -16.11
C LYS A 333 9.75 -9.31 -16.44
#